data_49d7e57febe631dde34dfe67e18b0938
#
_entry.id   49d7e57febe631dde34dfe67e18b0938
#
_cell.length_a   1.000
_cell.length_b   1.000
_cell.length_c   1.000
_cell.angle_alpha   90.00
_cell.angle_beta   90.00
_cell.angle_gamma   90.00
#
_symmetry.space_group_name_H-M   'P 1'
#
loop_
_entity.id
_entity.type
_entity.pdbx_description
1 polymer ?
#
loop_
_entity_poly.entity_id
_entity_poly.type
_entity_poly.pdbx_seq_one_letter_code
_entity_poly.pdbx_strand_id
1 'polypeptide(L)'
;MKRNTDLDFIRAILIVLMILIHIVSFGNAYPPLKAGILSFMMPTFLIITGYLVNIEKTGRQMGNYLKCLALPYVIMVTGFSVLSYYMPVRDGITELSLSQIGEKIFVTSIGPYWFIQTMIICGTLYYFCFSGRNWNYLRRNYTKRDTYASLFVFAVTLLLISETPALSASAAAYYFIGVVIRQSKTEWNKLFHHEFFAIILWIYLLNHDDWYDWGSLAIVFSCWCCISTLLLLQHLLDAPERFKDISPKIGKVAKVTNRIKDTLLYIGRNTLPIYLFHPIFTMAAKFYHPLFSWDQSEICFALFTVILAILGSIAIARIMEKTKLAYLFGKGKILR
;
A
#
# COMPACT_ATOMS: atom_id res chain seq x y z
N MET A 1 -1.99 18.79 -9.67
CA MET A 1 -2.68 17.60 -10.16
C MET A 1 -3.96 17.43 -9.35
N LYS A 2 -5.12 17.31 -10.00
CA LYS A 2 -6.39 17.03 -9.31
C LYS A 2 -6.27 15.65 -8.63
N ARG A 3 -6.73 15.55 -7.40
CA ARG A 3 -6.65 14.29 -6.63
C ARG A 3 -7.50 13.21 -7.30
N ASN A 4 -6.95 12.02 -7.49
CA ASN A 4 -7.69 10.89 -8.05
C ASN A 4 -8.39 10.12 -6.91
N THR A 5 -9.72 10.21 -6.87
CA THR A 5 -10.56 9.54 -5.86
C THR A 5 -10.58 8.03 -6.01
N ASP A 6 -10.39 7.53 -7.25
CA ASP A 6 -10.41 6.11 -7.56
C ASP A 6 -9.22 5.41 -6.91
N LEU A 7 -8.04 6.04 -6.98
CA LEU A 7 -6.85 5.52 -6.30
C LEU A 7 -6.99 5.56 -4.75
N ASP A 8 -7.66 6.58 -4.20
CA ASP A 8 -7.93 6.61 -2.77
C ASP A 8 -8.89 5.48 -2.38
N PHE A 9 -9.92 5.19 -3.18
CA PHE A 9 -10.87 4.11 -2.95
C PHE A 9 -10.17 2.73 -2.99
N ILE A 10 -9.40 2.47 -4.04
CA ILE A 10 -8.64 1.21 -4.19
C ILE A 10 -7.72 1.01 -2.99
N ARG A 11 -6.95 2.03 -2.61
CA ARG A 11 -6.03 1.98 -1.46
C ARG A 11 -6.76 1.72 -0.14
N ALA A 12 -7.99 2.18 0.01
CA ALA A 12 -8.80 1.90 1.19
C ALA A 12 -9.12 0.42 1.33
N ILE A 13 -9.55 -0.22 0.26
CA ILE A 13 -9.85 -1.66 0.28
C ILE A 13 -8.56 -2.46 0.50
N LEU A 14 -7.50 -2.13 -0.22
CA LEU A 14 -6.22 -2.84 -0.08
C LEU A 14 -5.65 -2.75 1.34
N ILE A 15 -5.76 -1.59 2.04
CA ILE A 15 -5.27 -1.47 3.42
C ILE A 15 -6.12 -2.27 4.40
N VAL A 16 -7.44 -2.38 4.18
CA VAL A 16 -8.34 -3.24 4.97
C VAL A 16 -7.95 -4.71 4.79
N LEU A 17 -7.74 -5.16 3.55
CA LEU A 17 -7.29 -6.52 3.26
C LEU A 17 -5.91 -6.80 3.88
N MET A 18 -5.02 -5.83 3.86
CA MET A 18 -3.69 -5.96 4.46
C MET A 18 -3.77 -6.17 5.98
N ILE A 19 -4.60 -5.42 6.68
CA ILE A 19 -4.80 -5.62 8.12
C ILE A 19 -5.39 -7.01 8.38
N LEU A 20 -6.38 -7.41 7.59
CA LEU A 20 -7.07 -8.70 7.72
C LEU A 20 -6.11 -9.88 7.68
N ILE A 21 -5.19 -9.90 6.70
CA ILE A 21 -4.23 -11.02 6.57
C ILE A 21 -3.13 -11.02 7.64
N HIS A 22 -2.92 -9.90 8.33
CA HIS A 22 -1.98 -9.81 9.45
C HIS A 22 -2.60 -10.29 10.78
N ILE A 23 -3.89 -10.62 10.81
CA ILE A 23 -4.54 -11.29 11.94
C ILE A 23 -4.21 -12.78 11.86
N VAL A 24 -3.33 -13.24 12.75
CA VAL A 24 -2.74 -14.58 12.67
C VAL A 24 -3.79 -15.68 12.72
N SER A 25 -4.75 -15.61 13.66
CA SER A 25 -5.81 -16.61 13.81
C SER A 25 -6.69 -16.71 12.57
N PHE A 26 -7.14 -15.57 12.02
CA PHE A 26 -7.90 -15.52 10.76
C PHE A 26 -7.09 -16.09 9.59
N GLY A 27 -5.82 -15.69 9.46
CA GLY A 27 -4.96 -16.20 8.38
C GLY A 27 -4.67 -17.70 8.47
N ASN A 28 -4.69 -18.27 9.69
CA ASN A 28 -4.55 -19.71 9.92
C ASN A 28 -5.87 -20.46 9.68
N ALA A 29 -7.02 -19.83 9.97
CA ALA A 29 -8.32 -20.40 9.68
C ALA A 29 -8.63 -20.46 8.17
N TYR A 30 -8.10 -19.48 7.39
CA TYR A 30 -8.36 -19.35 5.95
C TYR A 30 -7.07 -19.25 5.12
N PRO A 31 -6.19 -20.25 5.09
CA PRO A 31 -4.91 -20.18 4.39
C PRO A 31 -5.02 -19.87 2.88
N PRO A 32 -5.95 -20.48 2.12
CA PRO A 32 -6.09 -20.18 0.70
C PRO A 32 -6.54 -18.74 0.44
N LEU A 33 -7.45 -18.20 1.28
CA LEU A 33 -7.90 -16.82 1.18
C LEU A 33 -6.76 -15.85 1.48
N LYS A 34 -5.95 -16.13 2.52
CA LYS A 34 -4.76 -15.34 2.85
C LYS A 34 -3.75 -15.33 1.71
N ALA A 35 -3.45 -16.48 1.13
CA ALA A 35 -2.53 -16.61 0.02
C ALA A 35 -3.04 -15.85 -1.23
N GLY A 36 -4.33 -16.01 -1.56
CA GLY A 36 -4.97 -15.28 -2.65
C GLY A 36 -4.91 -13.75 -2.46
N ILE A 37 -5.23 -13.24 -1.27
CA ILE A 37 -5.13 -11.80 -0.99
C ILE A 37 -3.68 -11.32 -1.11
N LEU A 38 -2.71 -12.05 -0.58
CA LEU A 38 -1.29 -11.72 -0.65
C LEU A 38 -0.77 -11.65 -2.08
N SER A 39 -1.30 -12.49 -2.97
CA SER A 39 -0.83 -12.55 -4.36
C SER A 39 -0.99 -11.22 -5.09
N PHE A 40 -2.11 -10.52 -4.93
CA PHE A 40 -2.39 -9.28 -5.67
C PHE A 40 -2.31 -8.00 -4.82
N MET A 41 -2.55 -8.07 -3.51
CA MET A 41 -2.74 -6.89 -2.68
C MET A 41 -1.47 -6.03 -2.61
N MET A 42 -0.34 -6.61 -2.20
CA MET A 42 0.93 -5.88 -2.10
C MET A 42 1.51 -5.48 -3.48
N PRO A 43 1.50 -6.36 -4.51
CA PRO A 43 1.84 -5.96 -5.88
C PRO A 43 1.04 -4.77 -6.38
N THR A 44 -0.29 -4.75 -6.17
CA THR A 44 -1.15 -3.62 -6.54
C THR A 44 -0.75 -2.33 -5.82
N PHE A 45 -0.43 -2.40 -4.51
CA PHE A 45 0.08 -1.24 -3.78
C PHE A 45 1.38 -0.70 -4.36
N LEU A 46 2.31 -1.59 -4.77
CA LEU A 46 3.59 -1.20 -5.38
C LEU A 46 3.36 -0.53 -6.74
N ILE A 47 2.49 -1.08 -7.59
CA ILE A 47 2.10 -0.48 -8.88
C ILE A 47 1.52 0.93 -8.66
N ILE A 48 0.55 1.07 -7.76
CA ILE A 48 -0.06 2.36 -7.42
C ILE A 48 1.00 3.35 -6.90
N THR A 49 1.92 2.89 -6.08
CA THR A 49 2.98 3.74 -5.51
C THR A 49 3.93 4.23 -6.59
N GLY A 50 4.40 3.35 -7.46
CA GLY A 50 5.25 3.72 -8.60
C GLY A 50 4.56 4.74 -9.53
N TYR A 51 3.26 4.56 -9.76
CA TYR A 51 2.45 5.51 -10.55
C TYR A 51 2.30 6.88 -9.87
N LEU A 52 2.15 6.93 -8.55
CA LEU A 52 1.86 8.17 -7.81
C LEU A 52 3.09 9.01 -7.46
N VAL A 53 4.29 8.44 -7.48
CA VAL A 53 5.50 9.20 -7.14
C VAL A 53 5.71 10.35 -8.13
N ASN A 54 5.72 11.56 -7.58
CA ASN A 54 6.00 12.76 -8.35
C ASN A 54 7.50 13.06 -8.34
N ILE A 55 8.13 12.91 -9.48
CA ILE A 55 9.55 13.22 -9.73
C ILE A 55 9.80 14.67 -10.19
N GLU A 56 8.75 15.45 -10.46
CA GLU A 56 8.87 16.87 -10.86
C GLU A 56 9.15 17.79 -9.67
N LYS A 57 9.65 17.23 -8.57
CA LYS A 57 10.03 17.93 -7.35
C LYS A 57 11.45 18.46 -7.47
N THR A 58 11.71 19.60 -6.83
CA THR A 58 13.08 20.05 -6.60
C THR A 58 13.79 19.09 -5.63
N GLY A 59 15.14 19.08 -5.62
CA GLY A 59 15.90 18.21 -4.70
C GLY A 59 15.51 18.42 -3.23
N ARG A 60 15.27 19.66 -2.81
CA ARG A 60 14.79 19.98 -1.45
C ARG A 60 13.40 19.38 -1.17
N GLN A 61 12.49 19.47 -2.13
CA GLN A 61 11.14 18.87 -1.99
C GLN A 61 11.18 17.34 -1.97
N MET A 62 12.08 16.74 -2.76
CA MET A 62 12.28 15.29 -2.76
C MET A 62 12.92 14.83 -1.44
N GLY A 63 13.94 15.53 -0.95
CA GLY A 63 14.53 15.27 0.36
C GLY A 63 13.51 15.34 1.50
N ASN A 64 12.65 16.35 1.50
CA ASN A 64 11.54 16.44 2.47
C ASN A 64 10.53 15.29 2.34
N TYR A 65 10.22 14.86 1.12
CA TYR A 65 9.35 13.70 0.89
C TYR A 65 9.97 12.42 1.44
N LEU A 66 11.26 12.16 1.13
CA LEU A 66 11.99 11.00 1.66
C LEU A 66 12.11 11.05 3.17
N LYS A 67 12.40 12.22 3.75
CA LYS A 67 12.43 12.41 5.21
C LYS A 67 11.10 12.01 5.87
N CYS A 68 9.96 12.40 5.27
CA CYS A 68 8.63 12.06 5.76
C CYS A 68 8.27 10.56 5.64
N LEU A 69 9.03 9.76 4.88
CA LEU A 69 8.93 8.31 4.83
C LEU A 69 9.96 7.63 5.72
N ALA A 70 11.21 8.09 5.67
CA ALA A 70 12.32 7.46 6.37
C ALA A 70 12.25 7.63 7.90
N LEU A 71 11.87 8.82 8.41
CA LEU A 71 11.77 9.03 9.85
C LEU A 71 10.74 8.10 10.52
N PRO A 72 9.47 8.05 10.07
CA PRO A 72 8.52 7.10 10.64
C PRO A 72 8.96 5.64 10.44
N TYR A 73 9.56 5.31 9.31
CA TYR A 73 10.10 3.98 9.05
C TYR A 73 11.15 3.58 10.09
N VAL A 74 12.17 4.40 10.30
CA VAL A 74 13.25 4.12 11.26
C VAL A 74 12.68 4.00 12.68
N ILE A 75 11.80 4.91 13.10
CA ILE A 75 11.18 4.88 14.43
C ILE A 75 10.38 3.59 14.63
N MET A 76 9.55 3.23 13.65
CA MET A 76 8.68 2.04 13.76
C MET A 76 9.48 0.75 13.68
N VAL A 77 10.47 0.64 12.78
CA VAL A 77 11.33 -0.55 12.67
C VAL A 77 12.15 -0.73 13.95
N THR A 78 12.73 0.35 14.49
CA THR A 78 13.47 0.28 15.76
C THR A 78 12.56 -0.18 16.89
N GLY A 79 11.40 0.48 17.06
CA GLY A 79 10.45 0.10 18.11
C GLY A 79 9.93 -1.33 17.99
N PHE A 80 9.65 -1.76 16.76
CA PHE A 80 9.17 -3.11 16.48
C PHE A 80 10.26 -4.17 16.64
N SER A 81 11.51 -3.85 16.30
CA SER A 81 12.68 -4.72 16.55
C SER A 81 12.90 -4.91 18.05
N VAL A 82 12.90 -3.81 18.83
CA VAL A 82 13.01 -3.93 20.29
C VAL A 82 11.85 -4.76 20.87
N LEU A 83 10.62 -4.52 20.41
CA LEU A 83 9.46 -5.27 20.86
C LEU A 83 9.56 -6.76 20.49
N SER A 84 10.11 -7.09 19.33
CA SER A 84 10.27 -8.46 18.85
C SER A 84 11.23 -9.30 19.70
N TYR A 85 12.16 -8.67 20.39
CA TYR A 85 13.04 -9.35 21.36
C TYR A 85 12.25 -9.89 22.57
N TYR A 86 11.32 -9.09 23.10
CA TYR A 86 10.48 -9.48 24.24
C TYR A 86 9.26 -10.30 23.84
N MET A 87 8.78 -10.13 22.63
CA MET A 87 7.60 -10.79 22.08
C MET A 87 7.96 -11.38 20.71
N PRO A 88 8.49 -12.62 20.68
CA PRO A 88 8.99 -13.23 19.45
C PRO A 88 7.96 -13.18 18.31
N VAL A 89 8.40 -12.63 17.18
CA VAL A 89 7.65 -12.57 15.94
C VAL A 89 8.51 -13.14 14.82
N ARG A 90 7.90 -13.45 13.70
CA ARG A 90 8.64 -13.85 12.49
C ARG A 90 9.62 -12.73 12.09
N ASP A 91 10.83 -13.11 11.75
CA ASP A 91 11.92 -12.21 11.33
C ASP A 91 12.33 -11.17 12.41
N GLY A 92 12.01 -11.44 13.70
CA GLY A 92 12.44 -10.63 14.84
C GLY A 92 13.95 -10.69 15.09
N ILE A 93 14.41 -9.85 16.03
CA ILE A 93 15.81 -9.88 16.48
C ILE A 93 15.99 -10.93 17.58
N THR A 94 17.16 -11.57 17.61
CA THR A 94 17.53 -12.57 18.64
C THR A 94 18.32 -11.95 19.78
N GLU A 95 18.99 -10.82 19.53
CA GLU A 95 19.77 -10.06 20.49
C GLU A 95 19.45 -8.58 20.41
N LEU A 96 19.39 -7.92 21.55
CA LEU A 96 19.20 -6.48 21.63
C LEU A 96 20.52 -5.74 21.37
N SER A 97 20.96 -5.74 20.10
CA SER A 97 22.19 -5.08 19.65
C SER A 97 21.92 -4.02 18.60
N LEU A 98 22.75 -2.98 18.57
CA LEU A 98 22.67 -1.94 17.54
C LEU A 98 22.93 -2.49 16.14
N SER A 99 23.72 -3.56 16.04
CA SER A 99 24.01 -4.24 14.77
C SER A 99 22.75 -4.89 14.19
N GLN A 100 21.99 -5.67 14.99
CA GLN A 100 20.76 -6.31 14.52
C GLN A 100 19.67 -5.29 14.22
N ILE A 101 19.53 -4.23 15.04
CA ILE A 101 18.58 -3.15 14.74
C ILE A 101 18.98 -2.43 13.45
N GLY A 102 20.27 -2.14 13.25
CA GLY A 102 20.79 -1.53 12.03
C GLY A 102 20.52 -2.40 10.80
N GLU A 103 20.71 -3.72 10.89
CA GLU A 103 20.37 -4.67 9.84
C GLU A 103 18.89 -4.58 9.48
N LYS A 104 17.99 -4.55 10.47
CA LYS A 104 16.54 -4.41 10.24
C LYS A 104 16.14 -3.08 9.60
N ILE A 105 16.89 -2.01 9.86
CA ILE A 105 16.62 -0.70 9.24
C ILE A 105 17.14 -0.64 7.79
N PHE A 106 18.35 -1.15 7.52
CA PHE A 106 19.03 -0.89 6.25
C PHE A 106 19.03 -2.07 5.28
N VAL A 107 18.90 -3.30 5.78
CA VAL A 107 19.06 -4.52 4.96
C VAL A 107 17.75 -5.29 4.88
N THR A 108 17.30 -5.90 5.97
CA THR A 108 16.10 -6.76 5.98
C THR A 108 15.06 -6.20 6.92
N SER A 109 14.10 -5.46 6.40
CA SER A 109 13.08 -4.84 7.25
C SER A 109 12.24 -5.87 8.01
N ILE A 110 11.81 -5.52 9.23
CA ILE A 110 11.00 -6.38 10.07
C ILE A 110 9.50 -6.20 9.79
N GLY A 111 8.74 -7.31 9.81
CA GLY A 111 7.29 -7.32 9.68
C GLY A 111 6.81 -6.64 8.38
N PRO A 112 5.73 -5.85 8.40
CA PRO A 112 5.20 -5.23 7.19
C PRO A 112 6.04 -4.06 6.67
N TYR A 113 7.03 -3.55 7.41
CA TYR A 113 7.74 -2.30 7.07
C TYR A 113 8.65 -2.40 5.83
N TRP A 114 8.93 -3.60 5.32
CA TRP A 114 9.64 -3.83 4.07
C TRP A 114 9.06 -3.05 2.88
N PHE A 115 7.75 -2.83 2.86
CA PHE A 115 7.09 -2.05 1.82
C PHE A 115 7.53 -0.58 1.82
N ILE A 116 7.68 0.04 3.01
CA ILE A 116 8.17 1.42 3.10
C ILE A 116 9.64 1.50 2.70
N GLN A 117 10.45 0.50 3.07
CA GLN A 117 11.84 0.37 2.62
C GLN A 117 11.91 0.34 1.08
N THR A 118 11.10 -0.52 0.44
CA THR A 118 10.96 -0.59 -1.02
C THR A 118 10.56 0.76 -1.62
N MET A 119 9.58 1.46 -1.02
CA MET A 119 9.17 2.79 -1.47
C MET A 119 10.29 3.82 -1.41
N ILE A 120 11.10 3.81 -0.35
CA ILE A 120 12.23 4.71 -0.17
C ILE A 120 13.28 4.41 -1.23
N ILE A 121 13.71 3.16 -1.37
CA ILE A 121 14.72 2.73 -2.34
C ILE A 121 14.27 3.05 -3.77
N CYS A 122 13.15 2.47 -4.20
CA CYS A 122 12.66 2.64 -5.57
C CYS A 122 12.31 4.10 -5.90
N GLY A 123 11.71 4.84 -4.94
CA GLY A 123 11.39 6.26 -5.14
C GLY A 123 12.60 7.15 -5.29
N THR A 124 13.67 6.86 -4.52
CA THR A 124 14.96 7.55 -4.62
C THR A 124 15.63 7.28 -5.96
N LEU A 125 15.72 6.02 -6.37
CA LEU A 125 16.31 5.62 -7.64
C LEU A 125 15.54 6.21 -8.82
N TYR A 126 14.20 6.14 -8.78
CA TYR A 126 13.34 6.73 -9.81
C TYR A 126 13.61 8.22 -9.95
N TYR A 127 13.71 8.95 -8.82
CA TYR A 127 14.03 10.37 -8.85
C TYR A 127 15.40 10.64 -9.52
N PHE A 128 16.43 9.90 -9.13
CA PHE A 128 17.79 10.10 -9.68
C PHE A 128 17.89 9.72 -11.16
N CYS A 129 17.31 8.60 -11.58
CA CYS A 129 17.33 8.18 -12.99
C CYS A 129 16.62 9.17 -13.93
N PHE A 130 15.65 9.94 -13.40
CA PHE A 130 14.92 10.95 -14.14
C PHE A 130 15.32 12.39 -13.76
N SER A 131 16.38 12.58 -12.99
CA SER A 131 16.83 13.90 -12.49
C SER A 131 17.19 14.87 -13.60
N GLY A 132 17.70 14.39 -14.73
CA GLY A 132 17.96 15.20 -15.92
C GLY A 132 16.74 15.98 -16.42
N ARG A 133 15.53 15.49 -16.18
CA ARG A 133 14.27 16.18 -16.48
C ARG A 133 14.03 17.41 -15.61
N ASN A 134 14.64 17.46 -14.43
CA ASN A 134 14.45 18.53 -13.44
C ASN A 134 15.45 19.68 -13.61
N TRP A 135 16.51 19.51 -14.38
CA TRP A 135 17.45 20.58 -14.69
C TRP A 135 16.85 21.48 -15.79
N ASN A 136 16.74 22.77 -15.52
CA ASN A 136 16.10 23.74 -16.44
C ASN A 136 16.63 23.69 -17.86
N TYR A 137 17.91 23.36 -18.07
CA TYR A 137 18.54 23.20 -19.38
C TYR A 137 18.09 21.91 -20.11
N LEU A 138 17.99 20.78 -19.41
CA LEU A 138 17.61 19.49 -19.99
C LEU A 138 16.09 19.35 -20.13
N ARG A 139 15.30 20.03 -19.30
CA ARG A 139 13.83 20.03 -19.37
C ARG A 139 13.29 20.53 -20.70
N ARG A 140 13.96 21.50 -21.31
CA ARG A 140 13.55 22.08 -22.61
C ARG A 140 13.72 21.09 -23.78
N ASN A 141 14.66 20.16 -23.67
CA ASN A 141 15.06 19.22 -24.73
C ASN A 141 14.76 17.75 -24.40
N TYR A 142 14.02 17.46 -23.29
CA TYR A 142 13.75 16.10 -22.89
C TYR A 142 12.76 15.42 -23.84
N THR A 143 13.26 14.45 -24.57
CA THR A 143 12.55 13.74 -25.65
C THR A 143 11.93 12.41 -25.14
N LYS A 144 11.12 11.76 -26.00
CA LYS A 144 10.66 10.39 -25.74
C LYS A 144 11.82 9.41 -25.61
N ARG A 145 12.90 9.61 -26.40
CA ARG A 145 14.11 8.77 -26.33
C ARG A 145 14.77 8.86 -24.96
N ASP A 146 14.84 10.05 -24.38
CA ASP A 146 15.40 10.25 -23.03
C ASP A 146 14.54 9.57 -21.97
N THR A 147 13.22 9.55 -22.15
CA THR A 147 12.30 8.80 -21.26
C THR A 147 12.62 7.30 -21.30
N TYR A 148 12.78 6.70 -22.48
CA TYR A 148 13.13 5.28 -22.60
C TYR A 148 14.52 4.98 -22.06
N ALA A 149 15.50 5.85 -22.29
CA ALA A 149 16.84 5.71 -21.71
C ALA A 149 16.80 5.74 -20.17
N SER A 150 16.05 6.70 -19.59
CA SER A 150 15.88 6.78 -18.14
C SER A 150 15.14 5.57 -17.57
N LEU A 151 14.13 5.04 -18.27
CA LEU A 151 13.44 3.80 -17.87
C LEU A 151 14.39 2.60 -17.90
N PHE A 152 15.23 2.50 -18.93
CA PHE A 152 16.24 1.44 -19.05
C PHE A 152 17.25 1.51 -17.91
N VAL A 153 17.84 2.69 -17.66
CA VAL A 153 18.77 2.90 -16.54
C VAL A 153 18.10 2.57 -15.21
N PHE A 154 16.86 2.98 -15.01
CA PHE A 154 16.12 2.67 -13.80
C PHE A 154 15.88 1.16 -13.63
N ALA A 155 15.48 0.44 -14.70
CA ALA A 155 15.30 -1.00 -14.67
C ALA A 155 16.61 -1.74 -14.31
N VAL A 156 17.73 -1.37 -14.97
CA VAL A 156 19.04 -1.95 -14.68
C VAL A 156 19.47 -1.69 -13.23
N THR A 157 19.26 -0.47 -12.74
CA THR A 157 19.62 -0.12 -11.36
C THR A 157 18.76 -0.88 -10.35
N LEU A 158 17.46 -1.08 -10.62
CA LEU A 158 16.58 -1.91 -9.78
C LEU A 158 17.06 -3.36 -9.76
N LEU A 159 17.42 -3.95 -10.91
CA LEU A 159 17.93 -5.31 -10.98
C LEU A 159 19.25 -5.47 -10.18
N LEU A 160 20.20 -4.55 -10.33
CA LEU A 160 21.45 -4.58 -9.58
C LEU A 160 21.25 -4.51 -8.06
N ILE A 161 20.31 -3.67 -7.59
CA ILE A 161 20.01 -3.56 -6.15
C ILE A 161 19.22 -4.76 -5.66
N SER A 162 18.40 -5.39 -6.51
CA SER A 162 17.66 -6.59 -6.13
C SER A 162 18.52 -7.85 -5.92
N GLU A 163 19.79 -7.79 -6.29
CA GLU A 163 20.77 -8.82 -5.90
C GLU A 163 21.15 -8.72 -4.40
N THR A 164 20.78 -7.60 -3.74
CA THR A 164 20.96 -7.44 -2.29
C THR A 164 19.67 -7.81 -1.55
N PRO A 165 19.75 -8.25 -0.28
CA PRO A 165 18.53 -8.55 0.50
C PRO A 165 17.68 -7.33 0.83
N ALA A 166 18.12 -6.10 0.49
CA ALA A 166 17.41 -4.86 0.78
C ALA A 166 16.18 -4.62 -0.14
N LEU A 167 16.13 -5.26 -1.31
CA LEU A 167 15.06 -5.08 -2.29
C LEU A 167 14.72 -6.38 -3.00
N SER A 168 13.49 -6.86 -2.87
CA SER A 168 13.02 -8.00 -3.65
C SER A 168 12.85 -7.64 -5.13
N ALA A 169 13.35 -8.51 -6.04
CA ALA A 169 13.23 -8.33 -7.48
C ALA A 169 11.77 -8.22 -7.94
N SER A 170 10.88 -9.06 -7.40
CA SER A 170 9.45 -8.99 -7.72
C SER A 170 8.82 -7.69 -7.24
N ALA A 171 9.14 -7.22 -6.03
CA ALA A 171 8.66 -5.95 -5.52
C ALA A 171 9.15 -4.76 -6.37
N ALA A 172 10.41 -4.78 -6.78
CA ALA A 172 11.00 -3.80 -7.69
C ALA A 172 10.28 -3.80 -9.05
N ALA A 173 9.97 -4.98 -9.61
CA ALA A 173 9.26 -5.12 -10.88
C ALA A 173 7.85 -4.53 -10.83
N TYR A 174 7.07 -4.78 -9.76
CA TYR A 174 5.74 -4.19 -9.62
C TYR A 174 5.80 -2.67 -9.47
N TYR A 175 6.77 -2.16 -8.71
CA TYR A 175 6.98 -0.72 -8.64
C TYR A 175 7.34 -0.13 -10.01
N PHE A 176 8.22 -0.79 -10.77
CA PHE A 176 8.61 -0.40 -12.11
C PHE A 176 7.43 -0.36 -13.08
N ILE A 177 6.51 -1.34 -13.04
CA ILE A 177 5.27 -1.32 -13.84
C ILE A 177 4.49 -0.02 -13.57
N GLY A 178 4.33 0.38 -12.31
CA GLY A 178 3.68 1.63 -11.94
C GLY A 178 4.37 2.86 -12.55
N VAL A 179 5.70 2.87 -12.55
CA VAL A 179 6.51 3.94 -13.17
C VAL A 179 6.32 3.97 -14.69
N VAL A 180 6.31 2.81 -15.35
CA VAL A 180 6.07 2.72 -16.81
C VAL A 180 4.69 3.28 -17.16
N ILE A 181 3.64 2.90 -16.43
CA ILE A 181 2.29 3.45 -16.61
C ILE A 181 2.32 4.98 -16.45
N ARG A 182 3.02 5.50 -15.44
CA ARG A 182 3.14 6.95 -15.22
C ARG A 182 3.85 7.66 -16.36
N GLN A 183 4.94 7.09 -16.87
CA GLN A 183 5.75 7.68 -17.93
C GLN A 183 5.11 7.55 -19.31
N SER A 184 4.26 6.56 -19.54
CA SER A 184 3.47 6.43 -20.77
C SER A 184 2.42 7.53 -20.92
N LYS A 185 2.18 8.32 -19.86
CA LYS A 185 1.13 9.36 -19.78
C LYS A 185 -0.28 8.81 -20.03
N THR A 186 -0.46 7.51 -19.94
CA THR A 186 -1.77 6.87 -20.03
C THR A 186 -2.59 7.25 -18.80
N GLU A 187 -3.81 7.67 -19.01
CA GLU A 187 -4.75 7.93 -17.93
C GLU A 187 -5.09 6.63 -17.22
N TRP A 188 -4.99 6.62 -15.89
CA TRP A 188 -5.25 5.44 -15.07
C TRP A 188 -6.58 4.76 -15.40
N ASN A 189 -7.65 5.56 -15.50
CA ASN A 189 -8.99 5.05 -15.75
C ASN A 189 -9.15 4.42 -17.14
N LYS A 190 -8.41 4.88 -18.16
CA LYS A 190 -8.45 4.25 -19.48
C LYS A 190 -7.79 2.88 -19.52
N LEU A 191 -6.74 2.68 -18.69
CA LEU A 191 -6.02 1.41 -18.65
C LEU A 191 -6.83 0.32 -17.96
N PHE A 192 -7.65 0.68 -16.98
CA PHE A 192 -8.38 -0.28 -16.14
C PHE A 192 -9.90 -0.27 -16.36
N HIS A 193 -10.38 0.27 -17.48
CA HIS A 193 -11.81 0.47 -17.75
C HIS A 193 -12.49 -0.75 -18.43
N HIS A 194 -12.01 -1.96 -18.19
CA HIS A 194 -12.55 -3.19 -18.77
C HIS A 194 -13.06 -4.14 -17.70
N GLU A 195 -14.00 -3.68 -16.87
CA GLU A 195 -14.47 -4.36 -15.67
C GLU A 195 -15.05 -5.75 -15.96
N PHE A 196 -15.83 -5.89 -17.03
CA PHE A 196 -16.40 -7.18 -17.42
C PHE A 196 -15.32 -8.20 -17.78
N PHE A 197 -14.32 -7.78 -18.54
CA PHE A 197 -13.18 -8.62 -18.91
C PHE A 197 -12.33 -9.00 -17.69
N ALA A 198 -12.20 -8.08 -16.72
CA ALA A 198 -11.53 -8.35 -15.47
C ALA A 198 -12.19 -9.49 -14.67
N ILE A 199 -13.53 -9.54 -14.62
CA ILE A 199 -14.27 -10.63 -13.94
C ILE A 199 -13.96 -11.99 -14.58
N ILE A 200 -13.95 -12.07 -15.90
CA ILE A 200 -13.62 -13.30 -16.63
C ILE A 200 -12.18 -13.74 -16.30
N LEU A 201 -11.23 -12.81 -16.31
CA LEU A 201 -9.84 -13.12 -15.96
C LEU A 201 -9.68 -13.55 -14.51
N TRP A 202 -10.45 -12.97 -13.57
CA TRP A 202 -10.49 -13.43 -12.19
C TRP A 202 -10.89 -14.90 -12.10
N ILE A 203 -11.98 -15.29 -12.78
CA ILE A 203 -12.44 -16.67 -12.79
C ILE A 203 -11.35 -17.60 -13.35
N TYR A 204 -10.68 -17.19 -14.41
CA TYR A 204 -9.57 -17.95 -14.98
C TYR A 204 -8.40 -18.10 -13.98
N LEU A 205 -7.95 -17.01 -13.38
CA LEU A 205 -6.81 -17.01 -12.47
C LEU A 205 -7.08 -17.79 -11.18
N LEU A 206 -8.32 -17.82 -10.68
CA LEU A 206 -8.71 -18.60 -9.51
C LEU A 206 -8.55 -20.12 -9.69
N ASN A 207 -8.42 -20.61 -10.93
CA ASN A 207 -8.24 -22.03 -11.24
C ASN A 207 -6.79 -22.40 -11.57
N HIS A 208 -5.82 -21.48 -11.36
CA HIS A 208 -4.40 -21.71 -11.66
C HIS A 208 -3.54 -21.58 -10.42
N ASP A 209 -2.60 -22.51 -10.22
CA ASP A 209 -1.69 -22.53 -9.07
C ASP A 209 -0.67 -21.37 -9.09
N ASP A 210 -0.27 -20.86 -10.27
CA ASP A 210 0.61 -19.72 -10.48
C ASP A 210 0.07 -18.40 -9.89
N TRP A 211 -1.17 -18.39 -9.51
CA TRP A 211 -1.84 -17.28 -8.84
C TRP A 211 -1.10 -16.75 -7.61
N TYR A 212 -0.39 -17.63 -6.90
CA TYR A 212 0.31 -17.28 -5.65
C TYR A 212 1.78 -16.88 -5.85
N ASP A 213 2.34 -17.08 -7.02
CA ASP A 213 3.77 -16.91 -7.29
C ASP A 213 4.10 -15.47 -7.69
N TRP A 214 4.75 -14.74 -6.78
CA TRP A 214 5.23 -13.39 -7.05
C TRP A 214 6.30 -13.38 -8.15
N GLY A 215 6.14 -12.47 -9.11
CA GLY A 215 6.98 -12.34 -10.29
C GLY A 215 6.39 -13.00 -11.53
N SER A 216 5.33 -13.81 -11.39
CA SER A 216 4.61 -14.40 -12.52
C SER A 216 3.74 -13.36 -13.25
N LEU A 217 3.46 -13.62 -14.54
CA LEU A 217 2.50 -12.82 -15.30
C LEU A 217 1.09 -12.93 -14.73
N ALA A 218 0.74 -14.06 -14.12
CA ALA A 218 -0.55 -14.28 -13.46
C ALA A 218 -0.79 -13.22 -12.37
N ILE A 219 0.22 -12.86 -11.59
CA ILE A 219 0.11 -11.81 -10.57
C ILE A 219 -0.11 -10.43 -11.21
N VAL A 220 0.53 -10.11 -12.32
CA VAL A 220 0.30 -8.84 -13.04
C VAL A 220 -1.15 -8.75 -13.51
N PHE A 221 -1.69 -9.84 -14.07
CA PHE A 221 -3.10 -9.91 -14.45
C PHE A 221 -4.02 -9.85 -13.24
N SER A 222 -3.67 -10.50 -12.13
CA SER A 222 -4.42 -10.41 -10.87
C SER A 222 -4.50 -8.98 -10.35
N CYS A 223 -3.41 -8.22 -10.41
CA CYS A 223 -3.41 -6.80 -10.05
C CYS A 223 -4.32 -5.98 -10.96
N TRP A 224 -4.29 -6.24 -12.27
CA TRP A 224 -5.17 -5.57 -13.23
C TRP A 224 -6.64 -5.90 -12.96
N CYS A 225 -6.96 -7.18 -12.71
CA CYS A 225 -8.30 -7.61 -12.33
C CYS A 225 -8.76 -6.98 -11.01
N CYS A 226 -7.88 -6.95 -10.00
CA CYS A 226 -8.18 -6.32 -8.72
C CYS A 226 -8.54 -4.84 -8.90
N ILE A 227 -7.71 -4.07 -9.59
CA ILE A 227 -7.94 -2.64 -9.82
C ILE A 227 -9.27 -2.43 -10.56
N SER A 228 -9.50 -3.16 -11.66
CA SER A 228 -10.71 -3.03 -12.45
C SER A 228 -11.97 -3.43 -11.67
N THR A 229 -11.90 -4.50 -10.86
CA THR A 229 -13.01 -4.94 -9.99
C THR A 229 -13.32 -3.89 -8.91
N LEU A 230 -12.30 -3.27 -8.31
CA LEU A 230 -12.50 -2.22 -7.32
C LEU A 230 -13.06 -0.93 -7.93
N LEU A 231 -12.71 -0.60 -9.17
CA LEU A 231 -13.33 0.50 -9.90
C LEU A 231 -14.80 0.20 -10.21
N LEU A 232 -15.13 -1.02 -10.63
CA LEU A 232 -16.51 -1.44 -10.79
C LEU A 232 -17.30 -1.32 -9.49
N LEU A 233 -16.75 -1.80 -8.37
CA LEU A 233 -17.38 -1.68 -7.05
C LEU A 233 -17.65 -0.21 -6.69
N GLN A 234 -16.70 0.68 -6.95
CA GLN A 234 -16.88 2.12 -6.75
C GLN A 234 -18.02 2.66 -7.61
N HIS A 235 -18.09 2.30 -8.89
CA HIS A 235 -19.19 2.70 -9.78
C HIS A 235 -20.54 2.19 -9.31
N LEU A 236 -20.61 0.96 -8.78
CA LEU A 236 -21.82 0.39 -8.20
C LEU A 236 -22.27 1.15 -6.94
N LEU A 237 -21.33 1.60 -6.11
CA LEU A 237 -21.65 2.45 -4.96
C LEU A 237 -22.17 3.82 -5.37
N ASP A 238 -21.78 4.33 -6.55
CA ASP A 238 -22.23 5.60 -7.09
C ASP A 238 -23.59 5.50 -7.83
N ALA A 239 -24.01 4.29 -8.24
CA ALA A 239 -25.21 4.10 -9.02
C ALA A 239 -26.51 4.61 -8.32
N PRO A 240 -26.74 4.36 -7.00
CA PRO A 240 -27.94 4.86 -6.33
C PRO A 240 -28.05 6.38 -6.33
N GLU A 241 -26.92 7.11 -6.30
CA GLU A 241 -26.92 8.57 -6.35
C GLU A 241 -27.46 9.12 -7.67
N ARG A 242 -27.22 8.43 -8.79
CA ARG A 242 -27.69 8.82 -10.12
C ARG A 242 -29.21 8.69 -10.26
N PHE A 243 -29.85 7.85 -9.43
CA PHE A 243 -31.27 7.53 -9.49
C PHE A 243 -32.04 7.95 -8.23
N LYS A 244 -31.44 8.74 -7.34
CA LYS A 244 -32.01 9.12 -6.04
C LYS A 244 -33.36 9.83 -6.11
N ASP A 245 -33.57 10.57 -7.20
CA ASP A 245 -34.81 11.36 -7.40
C ASP A 245 -35.99 10.51 -7.91
N ILE A 246 -35.76 9.25 -8.32
CA ILE A 246 -36.79 8.36 -8.82
C ILE A 246 -37.69 7.83 -7.70
N SER A 247 -37.11 7.57 -6.51
CA SER A 247 -37.86 7.01 -5.38
C SER A 247 -37.21 7.35 -4.03
N PRO A 248 -38.01 7.66 -2.99
CA PRO A 248 -37.51 7.88 -1.64
C PRO A 248 -36.70 6.69 -1.07
N LYS A 249 -37.01 5.47 -1.51
CA LYS A 249 -36.24 4.27 -1.13
C LYS A 249 -34.82 4.33 -1.71
N ILE A 250 -34.69 4.68 -3.01
CA ILE A 250 -33.39 4.83 -3.68
C ILE A 250 -32.60 5.98 -3.04
N GLY A 251 -33.24 7.08 -2.68
CA GLY A 251 -32.59 8.18 -1.97
C GLY A 251 -32.02 7.78 -0.59
N LYS A 252 -32.70 6.88 0.15
CA LYS A 252 -32.13 6.32 1.40
C LYS A 252 -30.92 5.46 1.13
N VAL A 253 -30.97 4.60 0.11
CA VAL A 253 -29.83 3.75 -0.30
C VAL A 253 -28.66 4.63 -0.72
N ALA A 254 -28.87 5.65 -1.56
CA ALA A 254 -27.84 6.59 -1.98
C ALA A 254 -27.16 7.28 -0.79
N LYS A 255 -27.92 7.67 0.23
CA LYS A 255 -27.35 8.25 1.45
C LYS A 255 -26.44 7.29 2.20
N VAL A 256 -26.78 6.00 2.25
CA VAL A 256 -25.94 4.96 2.90
C VAL A 256 -24.70 4.68 2.08
N THR A 257 -24.82 4.45 0.77
CA THR A 257 -23.67 4.17 -0.11
C THR A 257 -22.69 5.34 -0.15
N ASN A 258 -23.17 6.59 -0.16
CA ASN A 258 -22.32 7.78 -0.09
C ASN A 258 -21.53 7.83 1.23
N ARG A 259 -22.15 7.52 2.37
CA ARG A 259 -21.45 7.48 3.66
C ARG A 259 -20.35 6.41 3.67
N ILE A 260 -20.64 5.22 3.12
CA ILE A 260 -19.66 4.14 3.00
C ILE A 260 -18.49 4.60 2.13
N LYS A 261 -18.79 5.18 0.96
CA LYS A 261 -17.78 5.72 0.04
C LYS A 261 -16.92 6.79 0.71
N ASP A 262 -17.52 7.77 1.37
CA ASP A 262 -16.79 8.84 2.06
C ASP A 262 -15.87 8.29 3.15
N THR A 263 -16.32 7.28 3.89
CA THR A 263 -15.51 6.58 4.89
C THR A 263 -14.32 5.87 4.23
N LEU A 264 -14.55 5.14 3.14
CA LEU A 264 -13.49 4.47 2.39
C LEU A 264 -12.50 5.49 1.81
N LEU A 265 -12.97 6.59 1.23
CA LEU A 265 -12.11 7.65 0.73
C LEU A 265 -11.28 8.29 1.86
N TYR A 266 -11.84 8.45 3.05
CA TYR A 266 -11.08 8.94 4.20
C TYR A 266 -9.99 7.95 4.63
N ILE A 267 -10.30 6.65 4.69
CA ILE A 267 -9.32 5.58 4.95
C ILE A 267 -8.21 5.61 3.88
N GLY A 268 -8.58 5.65 2.60
CA GLY A 268 -7.64 5.68 1.48
C GLY A 268 -6.71 6.89 1.46
N ARG A 269 -7.19 8.04 1.96
CA ARG A 269 -6.35 9.23 2.17
C ARG A 269 -5.31 9.04 3.27
N ASN A 270 -5.62 8.23 4.26
CA ASN A 270 -4.85 8.04 5.47
C ASN A 270 -4.20 6.65 5.56
N THR A 271 -3.95 6.01 4.42
CA THR A 271 -3.33 4.67 4.39
C THR A 271 -1.96 4.62 5.05
N LEU A 272 -1.14 5.68 4.93
CA LEU A 272 0.21 5.66 5.53
C LEU A 272 0.20 5.58 7.06
N PRO A 273 -0.53 6.43 7.81
CA PRO A 273 -0.61 6.27 9.27
C PRO A 273 -1.28 4.94 9.67
N ILE A 274 -2.29 4.48 8.95
CA ILE A 274 -2.90 3.17 9.22
C ILE A 274 -1.87 2.06 9.01
N TYR A 275 -1.11 2.11 7.92
CA TYR A 275 -0.04 1.15 7.64
C TYR A 275 1.05 1.14 8.72
N LEU A 276 1.45 2.28 9.23
CA LEU A 276 2.48 2.39 10.25
C LEU A 276 2.04 1.81 11.60
N PHE A 277 0.79 2.06 12.00
CA PHE A 277 0.34 1.75 13.36
C PHE A 277 -0.49 0.47 13.50
N HIS A 278 -1.03 -0.11 12.39
CA HIS A 278 -1.84 -1.32 12.49
C HIS A 278 -1.13 -2.51 13.18
N PRO A 279 0.23 -2.70 13.05
CA PRO A 279 0.88 -3.84 13.69
C PRO A 279 0.74 -3.83 15.22
N ILE A 280 0.61 -2.65 15.82
CA ILE A 280 0.37 -2.52 17.28
C ILE A 280 -0.93 -3.26 17.65
N PHE A 281 -1.99 -3.06 16.86
CA PHE A 281 -3.31 -3.63 17.13
C PHE A 281 -3.39 -5.10 16.74
N THR A 282 -2.79 -5.51 15.64
CA THR A 282 -2.77 -6.93 15.23
C THR A 282 -1.89 -7.78 16.15
N MET A 283 -0.83 -7.22 16.75
CA MET A 283 -0.07 -7.89 17.80
C MET A 283 -0.84 -7.94 19.14
N ALA A 284 -1.51 -6.84 19.51
CA ALA A 284 -2.34 -6.81 20.70
C ALA A 284 -3.57 -7.72 20.61
N ALA A 285 -3.94 -8.14 19.40
CA ALA A 285 -5.10 -8.99 19.16
C ALA A 285 -5.07 -10.29 19.97
N LYS A 286 -3.89 -10.87 20.21
CA LYS A 286 -3.73 -12.07 21.03
C LYS A 286 -4.26 -11.93 22.47
N PHE A 287 -4.27 -10.70 23.02
CA PHE A 287 -4.71 -10.48 24.41
C PHE A 287 -6.23 -10.48 24.56
N TYR A 288 -6.97 -10.10 23.52
CA TYR A 288 -8.43 -10.09 23.55
C TYR A 288 -9.07 -11.18 22.68
N HIS A 289 -8.28 -11.98 21.95
CA HIS A 289 -8.79 -13.13 21.21
C HIS A 289 -9.62 -14.11 22.08
N PRO A 290 -9.25 -14.41 23.36
CA PRO A 290 -10.05 -15.28 24.21
C PRO A 290 -11.49 -14.81 24.45
N LEU A 291 -11.76 -13.49 24.31
CA LEU A 291 -13.12 -12.94 24.44
C LEU A 291 -14.02 -13.35 23.27
N PHE A 292 -13.44 -13.85 22.18
CA PHE A 292 -14.13 -14.31 20.98
C PHE A 292 -14.14 -15.84 20.86
N SER A 293 -13.91 -16.58 21.95
CA SER A 293 -13.91 -18.05 21.95
C SER A 293 -15.21 -18.69 21.42
N TRP A 294 -16.30 -17.93 21.40
CA TRP A 294 -17.58 -18.30 20.81
C TRP A 294 -17.61 -18.20 19.28
N ASP A 295 -16.68 -17.44 18.66
CA ASP A 295 -16.59 -17.23 17.21
C ASP A 295 -15.66 -18.25 16.56
N GLN A 296 -16.16 -19.45 16.33
CA GLN A 296 -15.39 -20.51 15.66
C GLN A 296 -14.98 -20.15 14.23
N SER A 297 -15.64 -19.16 13.61
CA SER A 297 -15.34 -18.71 12.25
C SER A 297 -14.19 -17.69 12.19
N GLU A 298 -13.73 -17.14 13.31
CA GLU A 298 -12.76 -16.05 13.39
C GLU A 298 -13.18 -14.76 12.65
N ILE A 299 -14.40 -14.72 12.09
CA ILE A 299 -14.87 -13.59 11.26
C ILE A 299 -15.21 -12.38 12.13
N CYS A 300 -15.96 -12.58 13.24
CA CYS A 300 -16.32 -11.49 14.13
C CYS A 300 -15.07 -10.90 14.81
N PHE A 301 -14.14 -11.77 15.24
CA PHE A 301 -12.86 -11.35 15.78
C PHE A 301 -12.04 -10.56 14.77
N ALA A 302 -11.95 -11.04 13.52
CA ALA A 302 -11.22 -10.37 12.47
C ALA A 302 -11.83 -8.99 12.14
N LEU A 303 -13.15 -8.89 12.00
CA LEU A 303 -13.85 -7.62 11.77
C LEU A 303 -13.61 -6.63 12.91
N PHE A 304 -13.74 -7.07 14.15
CA PHE A 304 -13.45 -6.25 15.33
C PHE A 304 -12.02 -5.72 15.29
N THR A 305 -11.04 -6.61 15.04
CA THR A 305 -9.62 -6.26 15.00
C THR A 305 -9.30 -5.28 13.88
N VAL A 306 -9.87 -5.46 12.68
CA VAL A 306 -9.71 -4.53 11.56
C VAL A 306 -10.24 -3.15 11.92
N ILE A 307 -11.45 -3.07 12.49
CA ILE A 307 -12.06 -1.80 12.91
C ILE A 307 -11.19 -1.13 13.98
N LEU A 308 -10.77 -1.89 14.98
CA LEU A 308 -9.90 -1.39 16.06
C LEU A 308 -8.57 -0.89 15.52
N ALA A 309 -7.94 -1.61 14.58
CA ALA A 309 -6.68 -1.21 13.98
C ALA A 309 -6.81 0.09 13.17
N ILE A 310 -7.88 0.25 12.39
CA ILE A 310 -8.12 1.47 11.61
C ILE A 310 -8.39 2.66 12.54
N LEU A 311 -9.35 2.53 13.46
CA LEU A 311 -9.74 3.61 14.37
C LEU A 311 -8.59 3.98 15.31
N GLY A 312 -7.90 2.97 15.86
CA GLY A 312 -6.76 3.15 16.75
C GLY A 312 -5.58 3.83 16.03
N SER A 313 -5.27 3.43 14.81
CA SER A 313 -4.21 4.07 14.00
C SER A 313 -4.52 5.54 13.72
N ILE A 314 -5.76 5.86 13.39
CA ILE A 314 -6.22 7.24 13.19
C ILE A 314 -6.19 8.02 14.50
N ALA A 315 -6.59 7.41 15.62
CA ALA A 315 -6.54 8.04 16.94
C ALA A 315 -5.09 8.36 17.35
N ILE A 316 -4.15 7.42 17.19
CA ILE A 316 -2.72 7.66 17.43
C ILE A 316 -2.24 8.84 16.60
N ALA A 317 -2.51 8.85 15.29
CA ALA A 317 -2.11 9.93 14.40
C ALA A 317 -2.67 11.30 14.86
N ARG A 318 -3.94 11.37 15.31
CA ARG A 318 -4.55 12.59 15.85
C ARG A 318 -3.92 13.05 17.15
N ILE A 319 -3.61 12.11 18.06
CA ILE A 319 -2.91 12.42 19.33
C ILE A 319 -1.53 12.99 19.01
N MET A 320 -0.78 12.38 18.09
CA MET A 320 0.53 12.86 17.67
C MET A 320 0.47 14.27 17.07
N GLU A 321 -0.57 14.59 16.30
CA GLU A 321 -0.76 15.96 15.76
C GLU A 321 -1.01 16.97 16.89
N LYS A 322 -1.88 16.63 17.85
CA LYS A 322 -2.19 17.51 19.00
C LYS A 322 -1.01 17.73 19.93
N THR A 323 -0.20 16.70 20.17
CA THR A 323 0.98 16.73 21.04
C THR A 323 2.25 17.21 20.34
N LYS A 324 2.16 17.60 19.06
CA LYS A 324 3.32 17.96 18.22
C LYS A 324 4.32 16.82 17.97
N LEU A 325 4.08 15.62 18.46
CA LEU A 325 4.89 14.42 18.17
C LEU A 325 4.91 14.08 16.66
N ALA A 326 3.95 14.61 15.90
CA ALA A 326 3.92 14.50 14.44
C ALA A 326 5.20 15.02 13.77
N TYR A 327 5.94 15.97 14.39
CA TYR A 327 7.23 16.44 13.88
C TYR A 327 8.31 15.35 13.88
N LEU A 328 8.22 14.33 14.75
CA LEU A 328 9.08 13.14 14.68
C LEU A 328 8.89 12.35 13.38
N PHE A 329 7.76 12.54 12.68
CA PHE A 329 7.49 11.97 11.36
C PHE A 329 7.74 12.97 10.21
N GLY A 330 8.56 14.01 10.49
CA GLY A 330 9.01 14.97 9.49
C GLY A 330 8.01 16.04 9.07
N LYS A 331 6.81 16.06 9.68
CA LYS A 331 5.76 17.06 9.38
C LYS A 331 4.77 17.21 10.54
N GLY A 332 4.20 18.42 10.69
CA GLY A 332 3.25 18.71 11.78
C GLY A 332 1.83 18.14 11.56
N LYS A 333 1.50 17.67 10.36
CA LYS A 333 0.19 17.08 10.02
C LYS A 333 0.37 15.72 9.34
N ILE A 334 -0.17 14.68 9.95
CA ILE A 334 -0.07 13.28 9.48
C ILE A 334 -1.33 12.92 8.69
N LEU A 335 -2.51 13.25 9.22
CA LEU A 335 -3.81 12.98 8.59
C LEU A 335 -4.11 13.96 7.46
N ARG A 336 -4.89 13.47 6.46
CA ARG A 336 -5.27 14.23 5.25
C ARG A 336 -6.78 14.35 5.10
#